data_7ba9db529eca97d3f4ee9e73dcdeca57
#
_entry.id   7ba9db529eca97d3f4ee9e73dcdeca57
#
_cell.length_a   1.000
_cell.length_b   1.000
_cell.length_c   1.000
_cell.angle_alpha   90.00
_cell.angle_beta   90.00
_cell.angle_gamma   90.00
#
_symmetry.space_group_name_H-M   'P 1'
#
loop_
_entity.id
_entity.type
_entity.pdbx_description
1 polymer ?
#
loop_
_entity_poly.entity_id
_entity_poly.type
_entity_poly.pdbx_seq_one_letter_code
_entity_poly.pdbx_strand_id
1 'polypeptide(L)'
;MKLFLDIETLPADGKNLDMIRTFWEESKRKNGGKTVKGINDFETFFRNTSFQGEFGRILCIAYAIDDNPAECLSGDEKEVIRKFWAIAKDASLFIGHNVMEFDLRFIYKRSIINQIQPTKNLNFARYRSEPIFDTMKEWEKWSNASVGLHKLCLALGITSPKEEGIDGSKVYDFFLAGKVDEICEYCKRDVEATRKLYKRMNFLAE
;
A
#
# COMPACT_ATOMS: atom_id res chain seq x y z
N MET A 1 -3.84 -10.73 18.31
CA MET A 1 -2.99 -9.61 17.91
C MET A 1 -3.58 -8.97 16.67
N LYS A 2 -3.90 -7.68 16.74
CA LYS A 2 -4.28 -6.87 15.58
C LYS A 2 -3.01 -6.28 14.96
N LEU A 3 -2.90 -6.36 13.64
CA LEU A 3 -1.78 -5.80 12.89
C LEU A 3 -2.31 -4.73 11.94
N PHE A 4 -2.06 -3.48 12.25
CA PHE A 4 -2.30 -2.35 11.37
C PHE A 4 -1.13 -2.22 10.41
N LEU A 5 -1.39 -1.93 9.14
CA LEU A 5 -0.31 -1.81 8.14
C LEU A 5 -0.68 -0.87 7.00
N ASP A 6 0.36 -0.35 6.39
CA ASP A 6 0.36 0.44 5.16
C ASP A 6 1.69 0.22 4.43
N ILE A 7 1.72 0.37 3.10
CA ILE A 7 2.95 0.25 2.31
C ILE A 7 3.16 1.45 1.41
N GLU A 8 4.44 1.82 1.23
CA GLU A 8 4.83 2.69 0.15
C GLU A 8 5.62 1.92 -0.91
N THR A 9 5.33 2.23 -2.16
CA THR A 9 5.86 1.48 -3.29
C THR A 9 6.61 2.37 -4.28
N LEU A 10 7.56 1.77 -4.97
CA LEU A 10 8.35 2.40 -6.03
C LEU A 10 7.99 1.80 -7.40
N PRO A 11 8.23 2.55 -8.48
CA PRO A 11 8.19 2.00 -9.83
C PRO A 11 9.13 0.79 -10.00
N ALA A 12 9.00 0.14 -11.14
CA ALA A 12 9.88 -0.96 -11.54
C ALA A 12 11.36 -0.60 -11.37
N ASP A 13 12.19 -1.61 -11.11
CA ASP A 13 13.64 -1.43 -11.09
C ASP A 13 14.16 -1.00 -12.47
N GLY A 14 15.15 -0.11 -12.52
CA GLY A 14 15.76 0.38 -13.75
C GLY A 14 16.29 -0.74 -14.66
N LYS A 15 16.71 -1.89 -14.10
CA LYS A 15 17.09 -3.09 -14.87
C LYS A 15 15.95 -3.66 -15.73
N ASN A 16 14.70 -3.36 -15.40
CA ASN A 16 13.52 -3.81 -16.13
C ASN A 16 13.00 -2.76 -17.13
N LEU A 17 13.70 -1.65 -17.31
CA LEU A 17 13.23 -0.50 -18.11
C LEU A 17 12.89 -0.88 -19.55
N ASP A 18 13.73 -1.67 -20.21
CA ASP A 18 13.52 -2.09 -21.61
C ASP A 18 12.28 -2.98 -21.74
N MET A 19 12.07 -3.88 -20.78
CA MET A 19 10.87 -4.72 -20.72
C MET A 19 9.61 -3.86 -20.52
N ILE A 20 9.65 -2.89 -19.61
CA ILE A 20 8.52 -1.97 -19.36
C ILE A 20 8.25 -1.11 -20.61
N ARG A 21 9.29 -0.67 -21.32
CA ARG A 21 9.14 0.06 -22.57
C ARG A 21 8.47 -0.80 -23.66
N THR A 22 8.85 -2.06 -23.75
CA THR A 22 8.20 -3.02 -24.67
C THR A 22 6.70 -3.14 -24.37
N PHE A 23 6.32 -3.31 -23.11
CA PHE A 23 4.91 -3.36 -22.70
C PHE A 23 4.16 -2.06 -23.00
N TRP A 24 4.81 -0.92 -22.81
CA TRP A 24 4.25 0.38 -23.19
C TRP A 24 3.92 0.43 -24.69
N GLU A 25 4.87 0.08 -25.57
CA GLU A 25 4.67 0.09 -27.01
C GLU A 25 3.62 -0.94 -27.48
N GLU A 26 3.59 -2.13 -26.88
CA GLU A 26 2.54 -3.12 -27.13
C GLU A 26 1.16 -2.62 -26.73
N SER A 27 1.05 -1.94 -25.58
CA SER A 27 -0.21 -1.40 -25.11
C SER A 27 -0.78 -0.33 -26.04
N LYS A 28 0.08 0.53 -26.61
CA LYS A 28 -0.31 1.50 -27.63
C LYS A 28 -0.82 0.81 -28.89
N ARG A 29 -0.11 -0.22 -29.38
CA ARG A 29 -0.52 -0.96 -30.59
C ARG A 29 -1.90 -1.60 -30.42
N LYS A 30 -2.16 -2.24 -29.29
CA LYS A 30 -3.47 -2.87 -28.99
C LYS A 30 -4.62 -1.85 -28.94
N ASN A 31 -4.34 -0.61 -28.59
CA ASN A 31 -5.33 0.46 -28.51
C ASN A 31 -5.41 1.36 -29.77
N GLY A 32 -4.89 0.88 -30.92
CA GLY A 32 -4.92 1.64 -32.18
C GLY A 32 -4.12 2.94 -32.13
N GLY A 33 -2.99 2.95 -31.40
CA GLY A 33 -2.16 4.13 -31.20
C GLY A 33 -2.68 5.12 -30.14
N LYS A 34 -3.83 4.85 -29.54
CA LYS A 34 -4.38 5.67 -28.46
C LYS A 34 -3.73 5.34 -27.12
N THR A 35 -3.68 6.33 -26.27
CA THR A 35 -3.13 6.20 -24.91
C THR A 35 -3.90 5.17 -24.07
N VAL A 36 -3.18 4.46 -23.20
CA VAL A 36 -3.80 3.51 -22.27
C VAL A 36 -4.34 4.28 -21.07
N LYS A 37 -5.66 4.27 -20.86
CA LYS A 37 -6.30 4.88 -19.68
C LYS A 37 -5.89 6.34 -19.42
N GLY A 38 -5.68 7.15 -20.47
CA GLY A 38 -5.29 8.56 -20.34
C GLY A 38 -3.81 8.80 -20.03
N ILE A 39 -2.96 7.76 -20.07
CA ILE A 39 -1.50 7.89 -19.91
C ILE A 39 -0.89 8.23 -21.26
N ASN A 40 -0.30 9.43 -21.37
CA ASN A 40 0.13 9.99 -22.65
C ASN A 40 1.63 9.82 -22.93
N ASP A 41 2.43 9.52 -21.92
CA ASP A 41 3.88 9.42 -22.01
C ASP A 41 4.43 8.22 -21.24
N PHE A 42 5.65 7.83 -21.59
CA PHE A 42 6.32 6.68 -21.00
C PHE A 42 6.68 6.90 -19.53
N GLU A 43 7.04 8.11 -19.15
CA GLU A 43 7.42 8.40 -17.75
C GLU A 43 6.24 8.17 -16.81
N THR A 44 5.06 8.67 -17.18
CA THR A 44 3.82 8.41 -16.42
C THR A 44 3.48 6.91 -16.39
N PHE A 45 3.66 6.20 -17.51
CA PHE A 45 3.46 4.75 -17.55
C PHE A 45 4.42 4.03 -16.62
N PHE A 46 5.70 4.37 -16.66
CA PHE A 46 6.74 3.82 -15.81
C PHE A 46 6.44 4.08 -14.32
N ARG A 47 6.13 5.32 -13.95
CA ARG A 47 5.77 5.67 -12.56
C ARG A 47 4.56 4.88 -12.07
N ASN A 48 3.56 4.67 -12.91
CA ASN A 48 2.38 3.88 -12.55
C ASN A 48 2.65 2.38 -12.33
N THR A 49 3.84 1.87 -12.70
CA THR A 49 4.23 0.51 -12.31
C THR A 49 4.35 0.35 -10.80
N SER A 50 4.50 1.45 -10.03
CA SER A 50 4.46 1.43 -8.55
C SER A 50 3.15 0.85 -7.99
N PHE A 51 2.04 0.92 -8.73
CA PHE A 51 0.76 0.32 -8.33
C PHE A 51 0.59 -1.13 -8.78
N GLN A 52 1.58 -1.71 -9.44
CA GLN A 52 1.54 -3.05 -10.01
C GLN A 52 2.53 -3.97 -9.30
N GLY A 53 2.05 -4.88 -8.46
CA GLY A 53 2.92 -5.78 -7.69
C GLY A 53 3.80 -6.68 -8.57
N GLU A 54 3.51 -6.80 -9.87
CA GLU A 54 4.31 -7.54 -10.85
C GLU A 54 5.61 -6.81 -11.19
N PHE A 55 5.61 -5.49 -11.19
CA PHE A 55 6.73 -4.66 -11.63
C PHE A 55 7.25 -3.71 -10.58
N GLY A 56 6.35 -3.11 -9.81
CA GLY A 56 6.70 -2.22 -8.71
C GLY A 56 7.44 -2.94 -7.59
N ARG A 57 8.00 -2.17 -6.67
CA ARG A 57 8.77 -2.66 -5.53
C ARG A 57 8.23 -2.08 -4.24
N ILE A 58 8.32 -2.82 -3.15
CA ILE A 58 8.05 -2.27 -1.82
C ILE A 58 9.25 -1.43 -1.39
N LEU A 59 9.02 -0.15 -1.06
CA LEU A 59 10.00 0.72 -0.45
C LEU A 59 10.04 0.51 1.07
N CYS A 60 8.87 0.56 1.68
CA CYS A 60 8.74 0.34 3.11
C CYS A 60 7.36 -0.26 3.45
N ILE A 61 7.28 -0.87 4.63
CA ILE A 61 6.05 -1.33 5.27
C ILE A 61 6.00 -0.69 6.64
N ALA A 62 5.05 0.19 6.89
CA ALA A 62 4.74 0.63 8.23
C ALA A 62 3.71 -0.30 8.87
N TYR A 63 3.84 -0.52 10.17
CA TYR A 63 2.93 -1.38 10.93
C TYR A 63 2.81 -0.93 12.38
N ALA A 64 1.70 -1.30 13.00
CA ALA A 64 1.50 -1.19 14.45
C ALA A 64 0.84 -2.45 14.97
N ILE A 65 1.25 -2.91 16.14
CA ILE A 65 0.68 -4.06 16.84
C ILE A 65 -0.22 -3.56 17.96
N ASP A 66 -1.50 -3.89 17.90
CA ASP A 66 -2.52 -3.47 18.86
C ASP A 66 -2.44 -1.94 19.11
N ASP A 67 -2.12 -1.49 20.32
CA ASP A 67 -1.98 -0.07 20.67
C ASP A 67 -0.52 0.43 20.72
N ASN A 68 0.45 -0.39 20.32
CA ASN A 68 1.84 0.04 20.28
C ASN A 68 2.07 1.12 19.20
N PRO A 69 3.09 1.99 19.36
CA PRO A 69 3.46 2.98 18.33
C PRO A 69 3.74 2.32 16.98
N ALA A 70 3.49 3.05 15.91
CA ALA A 70 3.80 2.57 14.57
C ALA A 70 5.32 2.52 14.33
N GLU A 71 5.77 1.43 13.75
CA GLU A 71 7.14 1.19 13.29
C GLU A 71 7.18 1.09 11.76
N CYS A 72 8.37 1.22 11.17
CA CYS A 72 8.57 1.11 9.74
C CYS A 72 9.73 0.19 9.40
N LEU A 73 9.49 -0.74 8.47
CA LEU A 73 10.51 -1.59 7.87
C LEU A 73 10.89 -0.98 6.52
N SER A 74 12.17 -0.68 6.32
CA SER A 74 12.71 -0.14 5.06
C SER A 74 14.06 -0.76 4.72
N GLY A 75 14.54 -0.57 3.48
CA GLY A 75 15.82 -1.09 3.01
C GLY A 75 15.68 -2.11 1.88
N ASP A 76 16.44 -3.21 1.94
CA ASP A 76 16.33 -4.29 0.94
C ASP A 76 14.93 -4.91 0.95
N GLU A 77 14.27 -4.97 -0.21
CA GLU A 77 12.89 -5.44 -0.31
C GLU A 77 12.69 -6.86 0.23
N LYS A 78 13.65 -7.75 0.00
CA LYS A 78 13.55 -9.13 0.49
C LYS A 78 13.57 -9.18 2.01
N GLU A 79 14.45 -8.38 2.62
CA GLU A 79 14.55 -8.29 4.08
C GLU A 79 13.31 -7.64 4.69
N VAL A 80 12.77 -6.60 4.07
CA VAL A 80 11.51 -5.96 4.47
C VAL A 80 10.37 -6.99 4.47
N ILE A 81 10.21 -7.76 3.39
CA ILE A 81 9.17 -8.79 3.28
C ILE A 81 9.37 -9.91 4.31
N ARG A 82 10.61 -10.40 4.53
CA ARG A 82 10.89 -11.44 5.54
C ARG A 82 10.51 -10.98 6.95
N LYS A 83 10.93 -9.76 7.31
CA LYS A 83 10.61 -9.16 8.61
C LYS A 83 9.12 -8.97 8.80
N PHE A 84 8.43 -8.46 7.77
CA PHE A 84 6.97 -8.34 7.79
C PHE A 84 6.29 -9.68 8.08
N TRP A 85 6.63 -10.75 7.35
CA TRP A 85 6.02 -12.05 7.57
C TRP A 85 6.37 -12.67 8.92
N ALA A 86 7.56 -12.37 9.46
CA ALA A 86 7.91 -12.79 10.82
C ALA A 86 7.02 -12.14 11.88
N ILE A 87 6.65 -10.86 11.70
CA ILE A 87 5.71 -10.13 12.56
C ILE A 87 4.28 -10.64 12.34
N ALA A 88 3.90 -10.80 11.08
CA ALA A 88 2.54 -11.15 10.68
C ALA A 88 2.11 -12.57 11.11
N LYS A 89 3.05 -13.46 11.45
CA LYS A 89 2.75 -14.86 11.82
C LYS A 89 1.76 -14.99 12.99
N ASP A 90 1.80 -14.05 13.94
CA ASP A 90 0.98 -14.06 15.15
C ASP A 90 -0.28 -13.18 15.04
N ALA A 91 -0.45 -12.48 13.89
CA ALA A 91 -1.61 -11.64 13.65
C ALA A 91 -2.88 -12.49 13.43
N SER A 92 -3.96 -12.14 14.10
CA SER A 92 -5.30 -12.69 13.89
C SER A 92 -6.16 -11.79 13.02
N LEU A 93 -5.89 -10.48 13.00
CA LEU A 93 -6.61 -9.48 12.23
C LEU A 93 -5.62 -8.50 11.58
N PHE A 94 -5.69 -8.35 10.27
CA PHE A 94 -4.94 -7.38 9.48
C PHE A 94 -5.82 -6.18 9.17
N ILE A 95 -5.36 -4.98 9.46
CA ILE A 95 -6.15 -3.76 9.34
C ILE A 95 -5.39 -2.74 8.50
N GLY A 96 -6.07 -2.14 7.52
CA GLY A 96 -5.50 -1.10 6.68
C GLY A 96 -6.59 -0.34 5.92
N HIS A 97 -6.20 0.67 5.16
CA HIS A 97 -7.11 1.42 4.30
C HIS A 97 -6.90 1.02 2.84
N ASN A 98 -7.89 0.39 2.20
CA ASN A 98 -7.76 -0.28 0.91
C ASN A 98 -6.76 -1.47 0.92
N VAL A 99 -6.48 -1.98 2.08
CA VAL A 99 -5.44 -2.99 2.35
C VAL A 99 -5.71 -4.32 1.65
N MET A 100 -6.98 -4.66 1.47
CA MET A 100 -7.38 -5.91 0.81
C MET A 100 -7.10 -5.89 -0.69
N GLU A 101 -7.31 -4.76 -1.36
CA GLU A 101 -7.14 -4.67 -2.80
C GLU A 101 -5.73 -4.21 -3.20
N PHE A 102 -4.99 -3.56 -2.30
CA PHE A 102 -3.66 -3.05 -2.60
C PHE A 102 -2.57 -3.70 -1.75
N ASP A 103 -2.37 -3.29 -0.52
CA ASP A 103 -1.18 -3.59 0.30
C ASP A 103 -0.90 -5.09 0.44
N LEU A 104 -1.86 -5.85 0.95
CA LEU A 104 -1.67 -7.28 1.17
C LEU A 104 -1.50 -8.05 -0.14
N ARG A 105 -2.23 -7.69 -1.20
CA ARG A 105 -2.04 -8.31 -2.52
C ARG A 105 -0.67 -7.97 -3.09
N PHE A 106 -0.22 -6.74 -2.92
CA PHE A 106 1.10 -6.31 -3.36
C PHE A 106 2.19 -7.10 -2.62
N ILE A 107 2.11 -7.18 -1.29
CA ILE A 107 3.05 -7.97 -0.47
C ILE A 107 3.08 -9.44 -0.91
N TYR A 108 1.92 -10.09 -1.15
CA TYR A 108 1.88 -11.47 -1.65
C TYR A 108 2.54 -11.63 -3.02
N LYS A 109 2.26 -10.75 -3.98
CA LYS A 109 2.91 -10.78 -5.30
C LYS A 109 4.42 -10.62 -5.17
N ARG A 110 4.87 -9.65 -4.37
CA ARG A 110 6.31 -9.43 -4.13
C ARG A 110 6.96 -10.58 -3.39
N SER A 111 6.24 -11.24 -2.49
CA SER A 111 6.72 -12.46 -1.82
C SER A 111 6.99 -13.59 -2.81
N ILE A 112 6.08 -13.82 -3.76
CA ILE A 112 6.25 -14.82 -4.83
C ILE A 112 7.46 -14.47 -5.71
N ILE A 113 7.56 -13.22 -6.18
CA ILE A 113 8.67 -12.77 -7.04
C ILE A 113 10.02 -12.89 -6.35
N ASN A 114 10.07 -12.57 -5.04
CA ASN A 114 11.28 -12.65 -4.23
C ASN A 114 11.54 -14.06 -3.65
N GLN A 115 10.65 -15.04 -3.93
CA GLN A 115 10.73 -16.42 -3.41
C GLN A 115 10.75 -16.47 -1.87
N ILE A 116 9.90 -15.66 -1.25
CA ILE A 116 9.71 -15.62 0.21
C ILE A 116 8.35 -16.23 0.51
N GLN A 117 8.35 -17.27 1.32
CA GLN A 117 7.10 -17.92 1.73
C GLN A 117 6.37 -17.09 2.78
N PRO A 118 5.11 -16.68 2.52
CA PRO A 118 4.27 -16.04 3.52
C PRO A 118 4.02 -16.99 4.72
N THR A 119 4.05 -16.44 5.93
CA THR A 119 3.74 -17.20 7.15
C THR A 119 2.25 -17.37 7.39
N LYS A 120 1.42 -16.61 6.65
CA LYS A 120 -0.05 -16.68 6.67
C LYS A 120 -0.59 -16.83 5.26
N ASN A 121 -1.58 -17.69 5.09
CA ASN A 121 -2.41 -17.75 3.89
C ASN A 121 -3.72 -17.03 4.18
N LEU A 122 -3.79 -15.74 3.88
CA LEU A 122 -4.96 -14.91 4.15
C LEU A 122 -6.08 -15.19 3.14
N ASN A 123 -7.30 -15.21 3.63
CA ASN A 123 -8.48 -15.31 2.79
C ASN A 123 -8.93 -13.91 2.34
N PHE A 124 -8.88 -13.64 1.04
CA PHE A 124 -9.34 -12.40 0.40
C PHE A 124 -10.81 -12.46 -0.04
N ALA A 125 -11.64 -13.26 0.63
CA ALA A 125 -13.06 -13.30 0.31
C ALA A 125 -13.73 -11.96 0.63
N ARG A 126 -14.54 -11.48 -0.31
CA ARG A 126 -15.31 -10.25 -0.14
C ARG A 126 -16.42 -10.40 0.91
N TYR A 127 -16.93 -9.29 1.41
CA TYR A 127 -18.02 -9.19 2.37
C TYR A 127 -17.69 -9.82 3.73
N ARG A 128 -16.42 -9.73 4.13
CA ARG A 128 -15.91 -10.20 5.43
C ARG A 128 -14.94 -9.17 6.00
N SER A 129 -15.01 -8.98 7.30
CA SER A 129 -14.10 -8.11 8.07
C SER A 129 -12.99 -8.90 8.80
N GLU A 130 -12.96 -10.21 8.64
CA GLU A 130 -11.93 -11.10 9.20
C GLU A 130 -11.46 -12.12 8.15
N PRO A 131 -10.18 -12.43 8.11
CA PRO A 131 -9.05 -11.91 8.90
C PRO A 131 -8.50 -10.57 8.42
N ILE A 132 -9.18 -9.87 7.50
CA ILE A 132 -8.77 -8.57 6.96
C ILE A 132 -9.88 -7.57 7.17
N PHE A 133 -9.61 -6.52 7.96
CA PHE A 133 -10.50 -5.37 8.14
C PHE A 133 -10.00 -4.22 7.26
N ASP A 134 -10.68 -3.99 6.16
CA ASP A 134 -10.38 -2.89 5.24
C ASP A 134 -11.28 -1.69 5.56
N THR A 135 -10.70 -0.63 6.13
CA THR A 135 -11.47 0.54 6.57
C THR A 135 -12.22 1.23 5.44
N MET A 136 -11.70 1.19 4.20
CA MET A 136 -12.42 1.73 3.04
C MET A 136 -13.64 0.85 2.70
N LYS A 137 -13.48 -0.48 2.66
CA LYS A 137 -14.57 -1.42 2.34
C LYS A 137 -15.66 -1.42 3.41
N GLU A 138 -15.26 -1.38 4.69
CA GLU A 138 -16.21 -1.33 5.81
C GLU A 138 -16.98 0.01 5.86
N TRP A 139 -16.34 1.11 5.49
CA TRP A 139 -17.02 2.41 5.36
C TRP A 139 -18.05 2.40 4.24
N GLU A 140 -17.65 1.95 3.08
CA GLU A 140 -18.49 1.90 1.87
C GLU A 140 -19.51 0.75 1.88
N LYS A 141 -19.50 -0.10 2.93
CA LYS A 141 -20.34 -1.30 3.04
C LYS A 141 -20.29 -2.17 1.79
N TRP A 142 -19.06 -2.34 1.29
CA TRP A 142 -18.75 -3.18 0.12
C TRP A 142 -19.39 -2.71 -1.20
N SER A 143 -19.81 -1.47 -1.27
CA SER A 143 -20.23 -0.86 -2.53
C SER A 143 -19.03 -0.69 -3.49
N ASN A 144 -19.31 -0.28 -4.73
CA ASN A 144 -18.27 0.04 -5.71
C ASN A 144 -17.66 1.45 -5.52
N ALA A 145 -18.16 2.22 -4.56
CA ALA A 145 -17.57 3.50 -4.20
C ALA A 145 -16.21 3.34 -3.51
N SER A 146 -15.42 4.38 -3.52
CA SER A 146 -14.15 4.45 -2.81
C SER A 146 -13.98 5.81 -2.15
N VAL A 147 -13.40 5.82 -0.97
CA VAL A 147 -13.04 7.04 -0.24
C VAL A 147 -11.57 6.96 0.16
N GLY A 148 -10.78 8.01 -0.12
CA GLY A 148 -9.38 8.06 0.29
C GLY A 148 -9.25 8.34 1.79
N LEU A 149 -8.18 7.83 2.39
CA LEU A 149 -7.86 7.96 3.83
C LEU A 149 -7.96 9.40 4.32
N HIS A 150 -7.34 10.35 3.60
CA HIS A 150 -7.39 11.79 3.92
C HIS A 150 -8.84 12.30 4.06
N LYS A 151 -9.68 12.04 3.06
CA LYS A 151 -11.08 12.51 3.06
C LYS A 151 -11.87 11.90 4.23
N LEU A 152 -11.64 10.63 4.52
CA LEU A 152 -12.32 9.94 5.61
C LEU A 152 -11.86 10.46 6.98
N CYS A 153 -10.57 10.73 7.15
CA CYS A 153 -10.04 11.38 8.36
C CYS A 153 -10.71 12.73 8.61
N LEU A 154 -10.76 13.60 7.59
CA LEU A 154 -11.42 14.91 7.72
C LEU A 154 -12.90 14.79 8.11
N ALA A 155 -13.63 13.87 7.49
CA ALA A 155 -15.05 13.66 7.77
C ALA A 155 -15.31 13.22 9.22
N LEU A 156 -14.35 12.54 9.85
CA LEU A 156 -14.45 12.03 11.22
C LEU A 156 -13.70 12.87 12.26
N GLY A 157 -13.11 14.01 11.86
CA GLY A 157 -12.34 14.88 12.75
C GLY A 157 -11.01 14.25 13.25
N ILE A 158 -10.45 13.33 12.45
CA ILE A 158 -9.17 12.68 12.72
C ILE A 158 -8.07 13.43 11.97
N THR A 159 -6.92 13.68 12.63
CA THR A 159 -5.75 14.32 11.99
C THR A 159 -5.35 13.53 10.74
N SER A 160 -5.27 14.23 9.62
CA SER A 160 -4.92 13.60 8.34
C SER A 160 -3.40 13.45 8.21
N PRO A 161 -2.91 12.31 7.66
CA PRO A 161 -1.48 12.10 7.42
C PRO A 161 -0.90 13.06 6.36
N LYS A 162 -1.75 13.69 5.53
CA LYS A 162 -1.31 14.63 4.47
C LYS A 162 -1.00 16.05 4.94
N GLU A 163 -1.26 16.39 6.19
CA GLU A 163 -1.06 17.76 6.71
C GLU A 163 0.42 18.20 6.70
N GLU A 164 1.37 17.27 6.57
CA GLU A 164 2.82 17.54 6.57
C GLU A 164 3.49 17.51 5.17
N GLY A 165 2.72 17.62 4.09
CA GLY A 165 3.26 17.95 2.76
C GLY A 165 3.67 16.79 1.86
N ILE A 166 3.69 15.54 2.34
CA ILE A 166 3.86 14.34 1.49
C ILE A 166 2.49 13.75 1.19
N ASP A 167 2.33 13.25 -0.02
CA ASP A 167 1.24 12.38 -0.45
C ASP A 167 1.79 11.26 -1.35
N GLY A 168 1.02 10.19 -1.54
CA GLY A 168 1.46 9.02 -2.30
C GLY A 168 1.98 9.31 -3.71
N SER A 169 1.56 10.42 -4.34
CA SER A 169 2.04 10.81 -5.68
C SER A 169 3.48 11.31 -5.68
N LYS A 170 3.98 11.77 -4.53
CA LYS A 170 5.33 12.33 -4.36
C LYS A 170 6.36 11.32 -3.84
N VAL A 171 5.93 10.13 -3.44
CA VAL A 171 6.82 9.11 -2.84
C VAL A 171 8.03 8.83 -3.71
N TYR A 172 7.85 8.67 -5.03
CA TYR A 172 8.97 8.40 -5.92
C TYR A 172 9.95 9.58 -6.03
N ASP A 173 9.46 10.82 -6.05
CA ASP A 173 10.32 12.01 -6.10
C ASP A 173 11.11 12.19 -4.78
N PHE A 174 10.49 11.92 -3.63
CA PHE A 174 11.17 11.90 -2.33
C PHE A 174 12.23 10.79 -2.26
N PHE A 175 11.93 9.61 -2.80
CA PHE A 175 12.92 8.53 -2.90
C PHE A 175 14.12 8.93 -3.75
N LEU A 176 13.90 9.54 -4.92
CA LEU A 176 14.99 10.04 -5.79
C LEU A 176 15.83 11.13 -5.10
N ALA A 177 15.23 11.90 -4.21
CA ALA A 177 15.93 12.89 -3.38
C ALA A 177 16.64 12.29 -2.15
N GLY A 178 16.62 10.96 -1.95
CA GLY A 178 17.24 10.28 -0.82
C GLY A 178 16.49 10.43 0.51
N LYS A 179 15.22 10.86 0.49
CA LYS A 179 14.40 11.19 1.68
C LYS A 179 13.55 10.00 2.17
N VAL A 180 14.19 8.83 2.32
CA VAL A 180 13.49 7.59 2.70
C VAL A 180 12.90 7.70 4.10
N ASP A 181 13.60 8.35 5.04
CA ASP A 181 13.09 8.50 6.40
C ASP A 181 11.80 9.34 6.46
N GLU A 182 11.70 10.39 5.62
CA GLU A 182 10.47 11.20 5.52
C GLU A 182 9.29 10.37 4.97
N ILE A 183 9.55 9.47 4.02
CA ILE A 183 8.55 8.53 3.49
C ILE A 183 8.11 7.54 4.58
N CYS A 184 9.06 6.99 5.35
CA CYS A 184 8.75 6.09 6.46
C CYS A 184 7.87 6.77 7.52
N GLU A 185 8.16 8.03 7.86
CA GLU A 185 7.33 8.80 8.79
C GLU A 185 5.93 9.05 8.22
N TYR A 186 5.81 9.34 6.93
CA TYR A 186 4.51 9.46 6.26
C TYR A 186 3.71 8.15 6.33
N CYS A 187 4.32 7.02 5.97
CA CYS A 187 3.68 5.69 6.02
C CYS A 187 3.23 5.33 7.46
N LYS A 188 4.03 5.66 8.49
CA LYS A 188 3.63 5.48 9.91
C LYS A 188 2.41 6.33 10.28
N ARG A 189 2.31 7.57 9.78
CA ARG A 189 1.14 8.41 10.01
C ARG A 189 -0.13 7.83 9.35
N ASP A 190 -0.01 7.20 8.19
CA ASP A 190 -1.12 6.49 7.54
C ASP A 190 -1.61 5.32 8.40
N VAL A 191 -0.70 4.55 9.00
CA VAL A 191 -1.04 3.48 9.97
C VAL A 191 -1.74 4.03 11.21
N GLU A 192 -1.24 5.12 11.80
CA GLU A 192 -1.85 5.74 12.99
C GLU A 192 -3.24 6.31 12.69
N ALA A 193 -3.41 6.96 11.55
CA ALA A 193 -4.71 7.45 11.10
C ALA A 193 -5.69 6.29 10.88
N THR A 194 -5.25 5.23 10.24
CA THR A 194 -6.04 4.00 9.99
C THR A 194 -6.45 3.34 11.32
N ARG A 195 -5.58 3.31 12.33
CA ARG A 195 -5.91 2.79 13.66
C ARG A 195 -7.00 3.61 14.35
N LYS A 196 -6.93 4.94 14.26
CA LYS A 196 -7.99 5.83 14.78
C LYS A 196 -9.31 5.61 14.05
N LEU A 197 -9.27 5.46 12.72
CA LEU A 197 -10.45 5.12 11.91
C LEU A 197 -11.05 3.79 12.36
N TYR A 198 -10.23 2.74 12.50
CA TYR A 198 -10.68 1.44 12.97
C TYR A 198 -11.38 1.53 14.33
N LYS A 199 -10.76 2.23 15.30
CA LYS A 199 -11.38 2.43 16.62
C LYS A 199 -12.71 3.15 16.51
N ARG A 200 -12.79 4.25 15.76
CA ARG A 200 -14.03 5.03 15.56
C ARG A 200 -15.14 4.22 14.90
N MET A 201 -14.80 3.44 13.84
CA MET A 201 -15.78 2.61 13.12
C MET A 201 -16.32 1.45 13.95
N ASN A 202 -15.57 0.98 14.95
CA ASN A 202 -15.97 -0.07 15.87
C ASN A 202 -16.44 0.46 17.22
N PHE A 203 -16.63 1.77 17.37
CA PHE A 203 -17.09 2.43 18.61
C PHE A 203 -16.21 2.11 19.82
N LEU A 204 -14.92 1.90 19.61
CA LEU A 204 -13.95 1.66 20.66
C LEU A 204 -13.44 3.00 21.25
N ALA A 205 -12.99 2.98 22.51
CA ALA A 205 -12.33 4.14 23.11
C ALA A 205 -11.04 4.52 22.35
N GLU A 206 -10.78 5.82 22.27
CA GLU A 206 -9.56 6.38 21.63
C GLU A 206 -8.34 6.18 22.53
#